data_4375458c3e65589210dc0e3fded6e760
#
_entry.id   4375458c3e65589210dc0e3fded6e760
#
_cell.length_a   1.000
_cell.length_b   1.000
_cell.length_c   1.000
_cell.angle_alpha   90.00
_cell.angle_beta   90.00
_cell.angle_gamma   90.00
#
_symmetry.space_group_name_H-M   'P 1'
#
loop_
_entity.id
_entity.type
_entity.pdbx_description
1 polymer ?
#
loop_
_entity_poly.entity_id
_entity_poly.type
_entity_poly.pdbx_seq_one_letter_code
_entity_poly.pdbx_strand_id
1 'polypeptide(L)'
;AVVNLVYLSARDRYRVEREDKAGKGFVDFIFYPWNLTDTCIILELKVDHSPEDALLQIREKDYLLRFQGKSGETRKYTGEVLGVGISYDKETKEHFCKVEVLSK
;
A
#
# COMPACT_ATOMS: atom_id res chain seq x y z
N ALA A 1 8.71 -10.71 9.22
CA ALA A 1 7.60 -9.82 9.52
C ALA A 1 6.49 -9.97 8.50
N VAL A 2 5.31 -9.48 8.86
CA VAL A 2 4.11 -9.63 8.02
C VAL A 2 4.32 -9.02 6.64
N VAL A 3 4.93 -7.83 6.59
CA VAL A 3 5.13 -7.13 5.32
C VAL A 3 6.03 -7.92 4.38
N ASN A 4 7.07 -8.57 4.91
CA ASN A 4 7.95 -9.39 4.08
C ASN A 4 7.22 -10.59 3.49
N LEU A 5 6.33 -11.22 4.27
CA LEU A 5 5.54 -12.34 3.77
C LEU A 5 4.61 -11.90 2.64
N VAL A 6 3.98 -10.74 2.79
CA VAL A 6 3.11 -10.19 1.76
C VAL A 6 3.92 -9.93 0.48
N TYR A 7 5.08 -9.32 0.62
CA TYR A 7 5.95 -9.04 -0.52
C TYR A 7 6.32 -10.32 -1.25
N LEU A 8 6.79 -11.34 -0.52
CA LEU A 8 7.21 -12.59 -1.14
C LEU A 8 6.06 -13.29 -1.84
N SER A 9 4.86 -13.23 -1.26
CA SER A 9 3.68 -13.87 -1.84
C SER A 9 3.20 -13.16 -3.10
N ALA A 10 3.40 -11.85 -3.19
CA ALA A 10 2.84 -11.05 -4.26
C ALA A 10 3.78 -10.87 -5.46
N ARG A 11 5.08 -11.09 -5.28
CA ARG A 11 6.07 -10.69 -6.29
C ARG A 11 5.89 -11.33 -7.66
N ASP A 12 5.25 -12.51 -7.73
CA ASP A 12 5.03 -13.18 -9.00
C ASP A 12 3.87 -12.59 -9.79
N ARG A 13 2.95 -11.91 -9.10
CA ARG A 13 1.77 -11.31 -9.70
C ARG A 13 1.87 -9.80 -9.82
N TYR A 14 2.78 -9.18 -9.09
CA TYR A 14 2.87 -7.73 -8.96
C TYR A 14 4.29 -7.26 -9.12
N ARG A 15 4.42 -6.06 -9.69
CA ARG A 15 5.63 -5.27 -9.55
C ARG A 15 5.46 -4.47 -8.26
N VAL A 16 6.42 -4.55 -7.35
CA VAL A 16 6.31 -3.90 -6.05
C VAL A 16 7.28 -2.74 -5.98
N GLU A 17 6.75 -1.58 -5.66
CA GLU A 17 7.55 -0.38 -5.42
C GLU A 17 7.51 -0.06 -3.94
N ARG A 18 8.68 0.13 -3.34
CA ARG A 18 8.78 0.46 -1.93
C ARG A 18 9.28 1.88 -1.77
N GLU A 19 8.60 2.67 -0.94
CA GLU A 19 9.05 4.01 -0.58
C GLU A 19 9.28 4.04 0.93
N ASP A 20 10.51 4.31 1.32
CA ASP A 20 10.89 4.39 2.72
C ASP A 20 11.06 5.85 3.11
N LYS A 21 10.37 6.28 4.14
CA LYS A 21 10.40 7.68 4.57
C LYS A 21 11.42 7.90 5.67
N ALA A 22 12.62 7.51 5.37
CA ALA A 22 13.85 7.73 6.12
C ALA A 22 13.65 8.14 7.58
N GLY A 23 13.71 7.17 8.48
CA GLY A 23 13.76 7.43 9.91
C GLY A 23 12.46 7.81 10.58
N LYS A 24 11.35 7.86 9.86
CA LYS A 24 10.07 8.24 10.44
C LYS A 24 9.16 7.07 10.78
N GLY A 25 9.64 5.84 10.60
CA GLY A 25 8.85 4.67 10.91
C GLY A 25 7.72 4.40 9.93
N PHE A 26 7.77 5.02 8.75
CA PHE A 26 6.74 4.85 7.72
C PHE A 26 7.34 4.18 6.51
N VAL A 27 6.63 3.20 5.97
CA VAL A 27 7.02 2.51 4.75
C VAL A 27 5.78 2.33 3.90
N ASP A 28 5.87 2.73 2.65
CA ASP A 28 4.80 2.55 1.68
C ASP A 28 5.21 1.48 0.69
N PHE A 29 4.28 0.62 0.35
CA PHE A 29 4.44 -0.35 -0.73
C PHE A 29 3.32 -0.14 -1.72
N ILE A 30 3.66 -0.09 -3.00
CA ILE A 30 2.68 0.01 -4.06
C ILE A 30 2.81 -1.23 -4.93
N PHE A 31 1.72 -1.97 -5.08
CA PHE A 31 1.69 -3.22 -5.82
C PHE A 31 0.98 -2.99 -7.14
N TYR A 32 1.74 -3.03 -8.22
CA TYR A 32 1.22 -2.86 -9.59
C TYR A 32 1.04 -4.25 -10.19
N PRO A 33 -0.19 -4.68 -10.46
CA PRO A 33 -0.39 -6.02 -11.02
C PRO A 33 0.13 -6.08 -12.46
N TRP A 34 0.68 -7.22 -12.82
CA TRP A 34 1.10 -7.42 -14.21
C TRP A 34 -0.11 -7.48 -15.14
N ASN A 35 -1.22 -8.01 -14.65
CA ASN A 35 -2.49 -8.00 -15.39
C ASN A 35 -3.24 -6.72 -15.02
N LEU A 36 -3.52 -5.90 -16.01
CA LEU A 36 -4.11 -4.57 -15.77
C LEU A 36 -5.52 -4.60 -15.19
N THR A 37 -6.18 -5.76 -15.24
CA THR A 37 -7.52 -5.91 -14.65
C THR A 37 -7.50 -6.42 -13.22
N ASP A 38 -6.35 -6.80 -12.71
CA ASP A 38 -6.24 -7.28 -11.34
C ASP A 38 -6.24 -6.13 -10.34
N THR A 39 -6.46 -6.48 -9.09
CA THR A 39 -6.53 -5.50 -8.00
C THR A 39 -5.17 -4.87 -7.76
N CYS A 40 -5.15 -3.54 -7.72
CA CYS A 40 -3.98 -2.76 -7.31
C CYS A 40 -4.00 -2.60 -5.80
N ILE A 41 -2.83 -2.56 -5.18
CA ILE A 41 -2.76 -2.46 -3.71
C ILE A 41 -1.76 -1.38 -3.32
N ILE A 42 -2.19 -0.54 -2.40
CA ILE A 42 -1.31 0.44 -1.74
C ILE A 42 -1.29 0.09 -0.27
N LEU A 43 -0.12 -0.19 0.25
CA LEU A 43 0.04 -0.59 1.64
C LEU A 43 0.91 0.42 2.37
N GLU A 44 0.43 0.91 3.49
CA GLU A 44 1.21 1.80 4.34
C GLU A 44 1.40 1.16 5.70
N LEU A 45 2.65 1.08 6.15
CA LEU A 45 3.00 0.59 7.46
C LEU A 45 3.41 1.75 8.33
N LYS A 46 2.79 1.88 9.50
CA LYS A 46 3.14 2.89 10.48
C LYS A 46 3.45 2.24 11.82
N VAL A 47 4.38 2.84 12.54
CA VAL A 47 4.76 2.39 13.88
C VAL A 47 4.16 3.35 14.89
N ASP A 48 3.49 2.81 15.90
CA ASP A 48 2.86 3.56 16.98
C ASP A 48 1.81 4.57 16.54
N HIS A 49 1.09 4.20 15.47
CA HIS A 49 -0.07 4.94 14.96
C HIS A 49 -1.18 3.95 14.71
N SER A 50 -2.38 4.43 14.41
CA SER A 50 -3.50 3.55 14.10
C SER A 50 -3.50 3.15 12.63
N PRO A 51 -4.16 2.05 12.27
CA PRO A 51 -4.31 1.71 10.84
C PRO A 51 -5.16 2.74 10.10
N GLU A 52 -6.06 3.44 10.80
CA GLU A 52 -6.83 4.52 10.19
C GLU A 52 -5.92 5.67 9.77
N ASP A 53 -4.91 5.98 10.58
CA ASP A 53 -3.92 7.01 10.22
C ASP A 53 -3.16 6.62 8.96
N ALA A 54 -2.82 5.34 8.83
CA ALA A 54 -2.15 4.86 7.64
C ALA A 54 -3.03 5.03 6.40
N LEU A 55 -4.31 4.70 6.50
CA LEU A 55 -5.24 4.86 5.39
C LEU A 55 -5.42 6.32 5.01
N LEU A 56 -5.50 7.20 6.00
CA LEU A 56 -5.61 8.63 5.74
C LEU A 56 -4.41 9.13 4.96
N GLN A 57 -3.22 8.69 5.32
CA GLN A 57 -1.99 9.05 4.64
C GLN A 57 -2.02 8.61 3.17
N ILE A 58 -2.52 7.40 2.91
CA ILE A 58 -2.64 6.90 1.54
C ILE A 58 -3.54 7.82 0.73
N ARG A 59 -4.66 8.23 1.28
CA ARG A 59 -5.59 9.12 0.57
C ARG A 59 -4.96 10.48 0.29
N GLU A 60 -4.22 11.01 1.24
CA GLU A 60 -3.62 12.34 1.10
C GLU A 60 -2.53 12.39 0.05
N LYS A 61 -1.91 11.26 -0.25
CA LYS A 61 -0.82 11.21 -1.21
C LYS A 61 -1.26 11.00 -2.65
N ASP A 62 -2.56 10.86 -2.87
CA ASP A 62 -3.10 10.72 -4.22
C ASP A 62 -2.47 9.59 -5.02
N TYR A 63 -2.22 8.47 -4.38
CA TYR A 63 -1.63 7.33 -5.07
C TYR A 63 -2.50 6.80 -6.21
N LEU A 64 -3.80 7.10 -6.18
CA LEU A 64 -4.70 6.67 -7.25
C LEU A 64 -4.24 7.14 -8.62
N LEU A 65 -3.61 8.30 -8.69
CA LEU A 65 -3.15 8.84 -9.98
C LEU A 65 -2.14 7.93 -10.66
N ARG A 66 -1.38 7.17 -9.88
CA ARG A 66 -0.39 6.25 -10.43
C ARG A 66 -1.03 5.10 -11.19
N PHE A 67 -2.26 4.75 -10.84
CA PHE A 67 -2.96 3.66 -11.50
C PHE A 67 -3.84 4.15 -12.65
N GLN A 68 -3.93 5.46 -12.82
CA GLN A 68 -4.77 6.05 -13.87
C GLN A 68 -3.95 6.50 -15.07
N GLY A 69 -2.65 6.25 -15.07
CA GLY A 69 -1.78 6.63 -16.15
C GLY A 69 -1.46 8.11 -16.20
N LYS A 70 -1.62 8.82 -15.09
CA LYS A 70 -1.46 10.28 -15.08
C LYS A 70 -0.23 10.77 -14.34
N SER A 71 0.45 9.93 -13.62
CA SER A 71 1.56 10.36 -12.78
C SER A 71 2.82 9.57 -13.12
N GLY A 72 3.26 9.69 -14.37
CA GLY A 72 4.45 9.01 -14.84
C GLY A 72 4.28 7.54 -15.16
N GLU A 73 3.14 6.97 -14.84
CA GLU A 73 2.82 5.59 -15.16
C GLU A 73 2.17 5.57 -16.53
N THR A 74 2.68 4.75 -17.45
CA THR A 74 2.16 4.69 -18.81
C THR A 74 0.98 3.74 -18.96
N ARG A 75 0.75 2.88 -17.97
CA ARG A 75 -0.33 1.91 -18.02
C ARG A 75 -1.52 2.41 -17.25
N LYS A 76 -2.70 2.12 -17.78
CA LYS A 76 -3.93 2.42 -17.07
C LYS A 76 -4.50 1.12 -16.53
N TYR A 77 -4.65 1.07 -15.22
CA TYR A 77 -5.18 -0.11 -14.53
C TYR A 77 -6.68 0.03 -14.41
N THR A 78 -7.40 -1.06 -14.69
CA THR A 78 -8.87 -1.05 -14.65
C THR A 78 -9.43 -1.80 -13.46
N GLY A 79 -8.57 -2.49 -12.71
CA GLY A 79 -9.02 -3.21 -11.53
C GLY A 79 -9.28 -2.29 -10.35
N GLU A 80 -9.76 -2.88 -9.29
CA GLU A 80 -10.03 -2.18 -8.04
C GLU A 80 -8.71 -1.76 -7.39
N VAL A 81 -8.73 -0.65 -6.67
CA VAL A 81 -7.54 -0.20 -5.91
C VAL A 81 -7.87 -0.29 -4.42
N LEU A 82 -7.10 -1.08 -3.71
CA LEU A 82 -7.25 -1.26 -2.28
C LEU A 82 -6.17 -0.49 -1.52
N GLY A 83 -6.58 0.16 -0.44
CA GLY A 83 -5.65 0.73 0.53
C GLY A 83 -5.58 -0.20 1.73
N VAL A 84 -4.38 -0.52 2.16
CA VAL A 84 -4.16 -1.38 3.32
C VAL A 84 -3.31 -0.61 4.32
N GLY A 85 -3.90 -0.31 5.48
CA GLY A 85 -3.17 0.34 6.56
C GLY A 85 -2.77 -0.69 7.60
N ILE A 86 -1.50 -0.75 7.92
CA ILE A 86 -0.99 -1.63 8.97
C ILE A 86 -0.29 -0.77 10.00
N SER A 87 -0.62 -1.00 11.26
CA SER A 87 0.08 -0.33 12.35
C SER A 87 0.76 -1.37 13.23
N TYR A 88 1.87 -0.99 13.81
CA TYR A 88 2.65 -1.83 14.70
C TYR A 88 2.90 -1.06 15.99
N ASP A 89 2.52 -1.66 17.13
CA ASP A 89 2.74 -1.08 18.44
C ASP A 89 4.02 -1.69 19.01
N LYS A 90 5.03 -0.85 19.25
CA LYS A 90 6.33 -1.32 19.72
C LYS A 90 6.28 -1.88 21.13
N GLU A 91 5.37 -1.38 21.96
CA GLU A 91 5.27 -1.83 23.34
C GLU A 91 4.58 -3.16 23.47
N THR A 92 3.42 -3.29 22.83
CA THR A 92 2.64 -4.53 22.92
C THR A 92 3.04 -5.56 21.89
N LYS A 93 3.79 -5.14 20.83
CA LYS A 93 4.17 -5.99 19.71
C LYS A 93 2.98 -6.43 18.86
N GLU A 94 1.88 -5.71 18.96
CA GLU A 94 0.68 -6.06 18.22
C GLU A 94 0.64 -5.35 16.86
N HIS A 95 0.03 -6.02 15.90
CA HIS A 95 -0.22 -5.46 14.57
C HIS A 95 -1.72 -5.28 14.40
N PHE A 96 -2.09 -4.20 13.76
CA PHE A 96 -3.49 -3.92 13.41
C PHE A 96 -3.55 -3.63 11.92
N CYS A 97 -4.59 -4.11 11.27
CA CYS A 97 -4.71 -3.97 9.83
C CYS A 97 -6.12 -3.53 9.47
N LYS A 98 -6.22 -2.60 8.53
CA LYS A 98 -7.50 -2.16 8.01
C LYS A 98 -7.40 -2.03 6.50
N VAL A 99 -8.42 -2.50 5.79
CA VAL A 99 -8.46 -2.47 4.34
C VAL A 99 -9.62 -1.61 3.89
N GLU A 100 -9.39 -0.82 2.85
CA GLU A 100 -10.40 0.08 2.31
C GLU A 100 -10.32 0.08 0.80
N VAL A 101 -11.48 0.09 0.12
CA VAL A 101 -11.52 0.27 -1.32
C VAL A 101 -11.37 1.74 -1.62
N LEU A 102 -10.31 2.09 -2.36
CA LEU A 102 -10.01 3.49 -2.68
C LEU A 102 -10.64 3.93 -4.00
N SER A 103 -10.73 3.00 -4.94
CA SER A 103 -11.37 3.29 -6.22
C SER A 103 -12.77 2.76 -6.20
N LYS A 104 -13.60 3.35 -7.02
CA LYS A 104 -14.92 2.89 -7.08
C LYS A 104 -15.09 1.77 -8.03
#